data_c99406c19ed06d76f12c30e277902337
#
_entry.id   c99406c19ed06d76f12c30e277902337
#
_cell.length_a   1.000
_cell.length_b   1.000
_cell.length_c   1.000
_cell.angle_alpha   90.00
_cell.angle_beta   90.00
_cell.angle_gamma   90.00
#
_symmetry.space_group_name_H-M   'P 1'
#
loop_
_entity.id
_entity.type
_entity.pdbx_description
1 polymer ?
#
loop_
_entity_poly.entity_id
_entity_poly.type
_entity_poly.pdbx_seq_one_letter_code
_entity_poly.pdbx_strand_id
1 'polypeptide(L)'
;AEVYFYPENTTEFELVDEIEHLVEFYDGVMVQLPLPPHIRVEAAIAAIPKEKDVDGFRRDSCFDPATPLGIVNYLDYCGFEWTGKEVTIIGRSDIVGKPLARLMTNKDATVTLCHSKSKLSNHIYDSDLIVCAVGQAGFLNCYPIHCPVVDVGINFVDGKLVGDCYNTDGRNVTPVPGGVGLLTRLTLLENVVKAKEMYG
;
A
#
# COMPACT_ATOMS: atom_id res chain seq x y z
N ALA A 1 -14.03 -5.35 -15.29
CA ALA A 1 -14.18 -4.56 -14.07
C ALA A 1 -15.12 -3.39 -14.35
N GLU A 2 -15.98 -3.08 -13.41
CA GLU A 2 -16.89 -1.94 -13.47
C GLU A 2 -16.50 -0.94 -12.38
N VAL A 3 -16.73 0.35 -12.63
CA VAL A 3 -16.44 1.43 -11.70
C VAL A 3 -17.74 2.20 -11.45
N TYR A 4 -18.10 2.30 -10.18
CA TYR A 4 -19.30 3.00 -9.73
C TYR A 4 -18.88 4.34 -9.09
N PHE A 5 -19.48 5.42 -9.56
CA PHE A 5 -19.24 6.76 -9.05
C PHE A 5 -20.45 7.25 -8.27
N TYR A 6 -20.21 7.70 -7.06
CA TYR A 6 -21.24 8.25 -6.19
C TYR A 6 -20.99 9.74 -5.96
N PRO A 7 -22.06 10.55 -5.85
CA PRO A 7 -21.92 11.98 -5.51
C PRO A 7 -21.20 12.18 -4.18
N GLU A 8 -20.48 13.29 -4.04
CA GLU A 8 -19.74 13.62 -2.81
C GLU A 8 -20.64 13.70 -1.55
N ASN A 9 -21.92 14.02 -1.73
CA ASN A 9 -22.90 14.08 -0.66
C ASN A 9 -23.61 12.75 -0.34
N THR A 10 -23.18 11.64 -0.97
CA THR A 10 -23.69 10.30 -0.63
C THR A 10 -23.42 10.02 0.85
N THR A 11 -24.44 9.59 1.57
CA THR A 11 -24.32 9.28 2.99
C THR A 11 -23.60 7.94 3.24
N GLU A 12 -23.06 7.75 4.44
CA GLU A 12 -22.45 6.49 4.85
C GLU A 12 -23.42 5.32 4.68
N PHE A 13 -24.69 5.52 5.06
CA PHE A 13 -25.70 4.47 4.95
C PHE A 13 -25.96 4.07 3.51
N GLU A 14 -26.13 5.04 2.60
CA GLU A 14 -26.35 4.78 1.18
C GLU A 14 -25.14 4.05 0.55
N LEU A 15 -23.90 4.46 0.89
CA LEU A 15 -22.71 3.80 0.36
C LEU A 15 -22.59 2.36 0.86
N VAL A 16 -22.87 2.11 2.14
CA VAL A 16 -22.84 0.76 2.72
C VAL A 16 -23.88 -0.14 2.07
N ASP A 17 -25.12 0.33 1.92
CA ASP A 17 -26.22 -0.39 1.27
C ASP A 17 -25.87 -0.78 -0.18
N GLU A 18 -25.30 0.16 -0.92
CA GLU A 18 -24.82 -0.08 -2.28
C GLU A 18 -23.68 -1.12 -2.34
N ILE A 19 -22.72 -1.07 -1.42
CA ILE A 19 -21.64 -2.06 -1.34
C ILE A 19 -22.23 -3.44 -1.04
N GLU A 20 -23.15 -3.55 -0.07
CA GLU A 20 -23.82 -4.80 0.28
C GLU A 20 -24.62 -5.39 -0.91
N HIS A 21 -25.19 -4.53 -1.75
CA HIS A 21 -25.83 -4.96 -2.98
C HIS A 21 -24.81 -5.44 -4.03
N LEU A 22 -23.74 -4.67 -4.27
CA LEU A 22 -22.73 -5.00 -5.28
C LEU A 22 -21.99 -6.31 -5.00
N VAL A 23 -21.74 -6.64 -3.74
CA VAL A 23 -21.06 -7.89 -3.37
C VAL A 23 -21.85 -9.15 -3.74
N GLU A 24 -23.13 -9.05 -4.02
CA GLU A 24 -23.93 -10.17 -4.51
C GLU A 24 -23.58 -10.56 -5.97
N PHE A 25 -23.10 -9.59 -6.77
CA PHE A 25 -22.88 -9.75 -8.21
C PHE A 25 -21.40 -9.90 -8.60
N TYR A 26 -20.47 -9.52 -7.73
CA TYR A 26 -19.05 -9.50 -8.05
C TYR A 26 -18.24 -10.45 -7.17
N ASP A 27 -17.22 -11.09 -7.75
CA ASP A 27 -16.29 -11.97 -7.03
C ASP A 27 -15.27 -11.20 -6.19
N GLY A 28 -15.02 -9.93 -6.52
CA GLY A 28 -14.15 -9.04 -5.76
C GLY A 28 -14.64 -7.59 -5.82
N VAL A 29 -14.60 -6.92 -4.67
CA VAL A 29 -15.02 -5.52 -4.51
C VAL A 29 -13.95 -4.75 -3.78
N MET A 30 -13.74 -3.50 -4.15
CA MET A 30 -12.87 -2.57 -3.45
C MET A 30 -13.51 -1.19 -3.35
N VAL A 31 -13.15 -0.45 -2.32
CA VAL A 31 -13.54 0.94 -2.11
C VAL A 31 -12.34 1.84 -2.34
N GLN A 32 -12.43 2.72 -3.34
CA GLN A 32 -11.35 3.66 -3.64
C GLN A 32 -11.21 4.70 -2.53
N LEU A 33 -10.05 4.77 -1.92
CA LEU A 33 -9.71 5.76 -0.91
C LEU A 33 -9.00 6.99 -1.52
N PRO A 34 -9.10 8.19 -0.93
CA PRO A 34 -9.85 8.51 0.30
C PRO A 34 -11.35 8.69 0.09
N LEU A 35 -12.14 8.40 1.11
CA LEU A 35 -13.57 8.73 1.16
C LEU A 35 -13.79 10.16 1.71
N PRO A 36 -14.96 10.79 1.44
CA PRO A 36 -15.35 12.03 2.07
C PRO A 36 -15.34 11.93 3.60
N PRO A 37 -15.00 13.01 4.35
CA PRO A 37 -14.81 12.96 5.81
C PRO A 37 -16.03 12.52 6.64
N HIS A 38 -17.22 12.61 6.07
CA HIS A 38 -18.46 12.19 6.73
C HIS A 38 -18.75 10.69 6.60
N ILE A 39 -17.95 9.95 5.84
CA ILE A 39 -18.06 8.50 5.65
C ILE A 39 -16.89 7.84 6.38
N ARG A 40 -17.18 6.95 7.31
CA ARG A 40 -16.15 6.16 7.99
C ARG A 40 -15.63 5.07 7.07
N VAL A 41 -14.33 5.09 6.83
CA VAL A 41 -13.65 4.09 5.98
C VAL A 41 -13.90 2.67 6.50
N GLU A 42 -13.86 2.49 7.81
CA GLU A 42 -14.07 1.20 8.47
C GLU A 42 -15.49 0.64 8.22
N ALA A 43 -16.50 1.51 8.14
CA ALA A 43 -17.87 1.08 7.85
C ALA A 43 -18.01 0.58 6.40
N ALA A 44 -17.47 1.33 5.45
CA ALA A 44 -17.49 0.94 4.05
C ALA A 44 -16.72 -0.36 3.78
N ILE A 45 -15.52 -0.51 4.38
CA ILE A 45 -14.72 -1.73 4.26
C ILE A 45 -15.41 -2.93 4.93
N ALA A 46 -16.07 -2.74 6.08
CA ALA A 46 -16.75 -3.81 6.79
C ALA A 46 -17.96 -4.39 6.03
N ALA A 47 -18.55 -3.60 5.13
CA ALA A 47 -19.65 -4.05 4.25
C ALA A 47 -19.19 -5.06 3.18
N ILE A 48 -17.90 -5.11 2.87
CA ILE A 48 -17.34 -6.08 1.91
C ILE A 48 -17.09 -7.41 2.65
N PRO A 49 -17.60 -8.57 2.22
CA PRO A 49 -17.24 -9.86 2.77
C PRO A 49 -15.72 -10.12 2.68
N LYS A 50 -15.13 -10.76 3.68
CA LYS A 50 -13.68 -10.99 3.74
C LYS A 50 -13.10 -11.75 2.54
N GLU A 51 -13.93 -12.61 1.93
CA GLU A 51 -13.61 -13.39 0.73
C GLU A 51 -13.62 -12.55 -0.56
N LYS A 52 -14.26 -11.37 -0.52
CA LYS A 52 -14.40 -10.45 -1.66
C LYS A 52 -13.65 -9.13 -1.47
N ASP A 53 -12.97 -8.96 -0.32
CA ASP A 53 -12.12 -7.82 -0.01
C ASP A 53 -10.75 -7.96 -0.69
N VAL A 54 -10.74 -7.79 -1.99
CA VAL A 54 -9.55 -8.01 -2.83
C VAL A 54 -8.45 -6.96 -2.64
N ASP A 55 -8.76 -5.83 -2.01
CA ASP A 55 -7.76 -4.83 -1.61
C ASP A 55 -7.10 -5.16 -0.25
N GLY A 56 -7.70 -6.09 0.51
CA GLY A 56 -7.14 -6.62 1.75
C GLY A 56 -7.17 -5.63 2.91
N PHE A 57 -8.14 -4.71 2.95
CA PHE A 57 -8.20 -3.67 3.98
C PHE A 57 -8.92 -4.09 5.26
N ARG A 58 -9.72 -5.15 5.22
CA ARG A 58 -10.29 -5.74 6.43
C ARG A 58 -9.20 -6.41 7.26
N ARG A 59 -9.34 -6.37 8.57
CA ARG A 59 -8.40 -7.08 9.47
C ARG A 59 -8.47 -8.59 9.35
N ASP A 60 -9.64 -9.11 8.97
CA ASP A 60 -9.95 -10.53 8.77
C ASP A 60 -10.04 -10.90 7.29
N SER A 61 -9.55 -10.06 6.39
CA SER A 61 -9.51 -10.32 4.95
C SER A 61 -8.83 -11.65 4.64
N CYS A 62 -9.32 -12.34 3.61
CA CYS A 62 -8.66 -13.51 3.05
C CYS A 62 -7.44 -13.16 2.18
N PHE A 63 -7.23 -11.87 1.93
CA PHE A 63 -6.15 -11.35 1.10
C PHE A 63 -5.25 -10.40 1.89
N ASP A 64 -3.96 -10.44 1.58
CA ASP A 64 -3.03 -9.41 2.02
C ASP A 64 -3.26 -8.11 1.24
N PRO A 65 -3.06 -6.93 1.85
CA PRO A 65 -3.24 -5.66 1.17
C PRO A 65 -2.41 -5.56 -0.11
N ALA A 66 -3.05 -5.12 -1.20
CA ALA A 66 -2.48 -5.19 -2.55
C ALA A 66 -1.14 -4.45 -2.69
N THR A 67 -0.99 -3.26 -2.14
CA THR A 67 0.27 -2.49 -2.21
C THR A 67 1.40 -3.18 -1.44
N PRO A 68 1.26 -3.56 -0.17
CA PRO A 68 2.28 -4.30 0.57
C PRO A 68 2.68 -5.62 -0.09
N LEU A 69 1.70 -6.42 -0.50
CA LEU A 69 1.97 -7.70 -1.14
C LEU A 69 2.70 -7.52 -2.47
N GLY A 70 2.28 -6.55 -3.29
CA GLY A 70 2.93 -6.24 -4.56
C GLY A 70 4.39 -5.82 -4.40
N ILE A 71 4.71 -5.04 -3.36
CA ILE A 71 6.10 -4.66 -3.04
C ILE A 71 6.93 -5.91 -2.70
N VAL A 72 6.42 -6.77 -1.83
CA VAL A 72 7.12 -7.99 -1.41
C VAL A 72 7.33 -8.94 -2.59
N ASN A 73 6.30 -9.19 -3.38
CA ASN A 73 6.40 -10.04 -4.58
C ASN A 73 7.41 -9.50 -5.60
N TYR A 74 7.45 -8.19 -5.80
CA TYR A 74 8.42 -7.56 -6.69
C TYR A 74 9.86 -7.72 -6.18
N LEU A 75 10.10 -7.52 -4.90
CA LEU A 75 11.41 -7.70 -4.29
C LEU A 75 11.87 -9.17 -4.35
N ASP A 76 10.95 -10.12 -4.15
CA ASP A 76 11.20 -11.55 -4.36
C ASP A 76 11.60 -11.84 -5.82
N TYR A 77 10.86 -11.28 -6.78
CA TYR A 77 11.17 -11.39 -8.20
C TYR A 77 12.55 -10.80 -8.56
N CYS A 78 12.96 -9.73 -7.89
CA CYS A 78 14.30 -9.15 -8.03
C CYS A 78 15.41 -9.95 -7.32
N GLY A 79 15.07 -11.02 -6.60
CA GLY A 79 16.03 -11.84 -5.86
C GLY A 79 16.52 -11.19 -4.57
N PHE A 80 15.71 -10.34 -3.93
CA PHE A 80 16.06 -9.75 -2.64
C PHE A 80 16.03 -10.82 -1.55
N GLU A 81 17.19 -11.03 -0.91
CA GLU A 81 17.33 -11.96 0.20
C GLU A 81 16.89 -11.29 1.51
N TRP A 82 15.85 -11.82 2.14
CA TRP A 82 15.21 -11.22 3.31
C TRP A 82 15.90 -11.54 4.62
N THR A 83 16.39 -12.78 4.76
CA THR A 83 16.91 -13.30 6.03
C THR A 83 18.05 -12.45 6.56
N GLY A 84 17.87 -11.91 7.76
CA GLY A 84 18.86 -11.09 8.45
C GLY A 84 19.02 -9.68 7.88
N LYS A 85 18.16 -9.25 6.95
CA LYS A 85 18.18 -7.89 6.41
C LYS A 85 17.52 -6.90 7.34
N GLU A 86 18.14 -5.72 7.47
CA GLU A 86 17.60 -4.57 8.20
C GLU A 86 16.74 -3.73 7.26
N VAL A 87 15.43 -3.69 7.50
CA VAL A 87 14.48 -2.94 6.68
C VAL A 87 13.86 -1.81 7.48
N THR A 88 13.98 -0.58 6.98
CA THR A 88 13.30 0.58 7.58
C THR A 88 12.06 0.94 6.76
N ILE A 89 10.90 0.88 7.37
CA ILE A 89 9.63 1.34 6.80
C ILE A 89 9.27 2.68 7.43
N ILE A 90 9.13 3.72 6.61
CA ILE A 90 8.77 5.07 7.05
C ILE A 90 7.32 5.33 6.68
N GLY A 91 6.47 5.36 7.70
CA GLY A 91 5.01 5.40 7.57
C GLY A 91 4.36 4.17 8.20
N ARG A 92 3.33 4.38 9.04
CA ARG A 92 2.68 3.31 9.82
C ARG A 92 1.17 3.24 9.59
N SER A 93 0.73 3.49 8.38
CA SER A 93 -0.68 3.36 8.02
C SER A 93 -1.15 1.92 8.13
N ASP A 94 -2.44 1.74 8.38
CA ASP A 94 -3.06 0.41 8.46
C ASP A 94 -3.12 -0.28 7.09
N ILE A 95 -3.06 0.49 6.01
CA ILE A 95 -3.18 -0.01 4.64
C ILE A 95 -1.82 -0.30 3.95
N VAL A 96 -0.70 0.26 4.45
CA VAL A 96 0.63 0.05 3.84
C VAL A 96 1.67 -0.34 4.89
N GLY A 97 2.03 0.57 5.80
CA GLY A 97 3.22 0.40 6.65
C GLY A 97 3.13 -0.79 7.60
N LYS A 98 2.03 -0.94 8.32
CA LYS A 98 1.84 -2.07 9.26
C LYS A 98 1.75 -3.42 8.55
N PRO A 99 0.92 -3.57 7.49
CA PRO A 99 0.87 -4.82 6.73
C PRO A 99 2.22 -5.19 6.12
N LEU A 100 2.94 -4.22 5.57
CA LEU A 100 4.25 -4.43 4.99
C LEU A 100 5.27 -4.93 6.02
N ALA A 101 5.29 -4.31 7.23
CA ALA A 101 6.14 -4.77 8.32
C ALA A 101 5.86 -6.23 8.68
N ARG A 102 4.60 -6.63 8.76
CA ARG A 102 4.20 -8.02 9.00
C ARG A 102 4.69 -8.96 7.90
N LEU A 103 4.48 -8.61 6.64
CA LEU A 103 4.88 -9.44 5.49
C LEU A 103 6.40 -9.63 5.44
N MET A 104 7.19 -8.58 5.67
CA MET A 104 8.65 -8.64 5.63
C MET A 104 9.22 -9.40 6.84
N THR A 105 8.64 -9.21 8.03
CA THR A 105 9.02 -10.00 9.22
C THR A 105 8.75 -11.49 9.03
N ASN A 106 7.67 -11.87 8.34
CA ASN A 106 7.37 -13.28 8.02
C ASN A 106 8.40 -13.90 7.05
N LYS A 107 9.27 -13.10 6.45
CA LYS A 107 10.39 -13.51 5.58
C LYS A 107 11.75 -13.43 6.29
N ASP A 108 11.75 -13.36 7.61
CA ASP A 108 12.95 -13.28 8.46
C ASP A 108 13.77 -11.99 8.31
N ALA A 109 13.16 -10.89 7.85
CA ALA A 109 13.77 -9.58 7.90
C ALA A 109 13.59 -8.94 9.30
N THR A 110 14.57 -8.18 9.75
CA THR A 110 14.45 -7.27 10.89
C THR A 110 13.79 -5.97 10.42
N VAL A 111 12.62 -5.62 10.94
CA VAL A 111 11.87 -4.47 10.45
C VAL A 111 11.76 -3.37 11.50
N THR A 112 12.24 -2.19 11.16
CA THR A 112 12.02 -0.96 11.94
C THR A 112 10.88 -0.14 11.32
N LEU A 113 9.75 -0.04 12.03
CA LEU A 113 8.60 0.76 11.60
C LEU A 113 8.67 2.17 12.19
N CYS A 114 8.98 3.15 11.34
CA CYS A 114 9.17 4.54 11.72
C CYS A 114 7.90 5.40 11.50
N HIS A 115 7.82 6.48 12.27
CA HIS A 115 6.74 7.46 12.23
C HIS A 115 7.26 8.89 12.50
N SER A 116 6.38 9.88 12.49
CA SER A 116 6.73 11.31 12.63
C SER A 116 7.51 11.70 13.91
N LYS A 117 7.63 10.82 14.90
CA LYS A 117 8.40 11.03 16.13
C LYS A 117 9.66 10.16 16.20
N SER A 118 9.95 9.36 15.17
CA SER A 118 11.15 8.53 15.10
C SER A 118 12.38 9.38 14.76
N LYS A 119 13.53 8.98 15.30
CA LYS A 119 14.83 9.57 14.96
C LYS A 119 15.38 8.81 13.74
N LEU A 120 15.03 9.25 12.55
CA LEU A 120 15.24 8.50 11.31
C LEU A 120 16.71 8.27 10.95
N SER A 121 17.61 9.21 11.27
CA SER A 121 19.00 9.18 10.78
C SER A 121 19.71 7.85 11.04
N ASN A 122 19.56 7.29 12.25
CA ASN A 122 20.22 6.03 12.61
C ASN A 122 19.62 4.85 11.85
N HIS A 123 18.29 4.79 11.78
CA HIS A 123 17.59 3.70 11.10
C HIS A 123 17.86 3.69 9.60
N ILE A 124 17.90 4.86 8.95
CA ILE A 124 18.21 5.00 7.52
C ILE A 124 19.63 4.55 7.22
N TYR A 125 20.60 4.89 8.10
CA TYR A 125 21.99 4.55 7.87
C TYR A 125 22.26 3.05 7.91
N ASP A 126 21.62 2.34 8.83
CA ASP A 126 21.84 0.91 9.06
C ASP A 126 20.96 0.01 8.18
N SER A 127 20.15 0.59 7.28
CA SER A 127 19.20 -0.19 6.46
C SER A 127 19.84 -0.84 5.23
N ASP A 128 19.45 -2.09 4.97
CA ASP A 128 19.65 -2.77 3.68
C ASP A 128 18.56 -2.39 2.65
N LEU A 129 17.38 -1.97 3.13
CA LEU A 129 16.25 -1.54 2.32
C LEU A 129 15.44 -0.47 3.08
N ILE A 130 15.03 0.56 2.36
CA ILE A 130 14.10 1.56 2.88
C ILE A 130 12.79 1.51 2.08
N VAL A 131 11.65 1.54 2.78
CA VAL A 131 10.34 1.77 2.17
C VAL A 131 9.79 3.08 2.71
N CYS A 132 9.50 4.04 1.83
CA CYS A 132 8.94 5.33 2.19
C CYS A 132 7.48 5.44 1.77
N ALA A 133 6.60 5.64 2.75
CA ALA A 133 5.14 5.73 2.57
C ALA A 133 4.57 6.83 3.48
N VAL A 134 5.08 8.05 3.35
CA VAL A 134 4.67 9.21 4.18
C VAL A 134 3.73 10.17 3.44
N GLY A 135 3.72 10.13 2.10
CA GLY A 135 2.91 11.02 1.27
C GLY A 135 3.38 12.49 1.36
N GLN A 136 4.68 12.70 1.43
CA GLN A 136 5.29 14.04 1.45
C GLN A 136 6.39 14.12 0.41
N ALA A 137 6.17 14.94 -0.62
CA ALA A 137 7.11 15.11 -1.72
C ALA A 137 8.53 15.47 -1.24
N GLY A 138 9.52 14.68 -1.67
CA GLY A 138 10.93 14.90 -1.35
C GLY A 138 11.34 14.66 0.10
N PHE A 139 10.52 13.98 0.88
CA PHE A 139 10.80 13.69 2.29
C PHE A 139 12.19 13.06 2.52
N LEU A 140 12.60 12.13 1.66
CA LEU A 140 13.89 11.45 1.77
C LEU A 140 15.05 12.18 1.07
N ASN A 141 14.82 13.28 0.37
CA ASN A 141 15.87 13.95 -0.41
C ASN A 141 17.02 14.47 0.47
N CYS A 142 16.75 14.81 1.72
CA CYS A 142 17.74 15.36 2.66
C CYS A 142 18.54 14.32 3.43
N TYR A 143 18.26 13.02 3.26
CA TYR A 143 18.95 11.95 3.98
C TYR A 143 20.05 11.31 3.13
N PRO A 144 21.20 10.94 3.71
CA PRO A 144 22.22 10.14 3.05
C PRO A 144 21.74 8.68 2.94
N ILE A 145 21.34 8.25 1.75
CA ILE A 145 20.81 6.91 1.50
C ILE A 145 21.85 6.10 0.74
N HIS A 146 22.16 4.91 1.23
CA HIS A 146 23.16 4.00 0.68
C HIS A 146 22.60 2.66 0.20
N CYS A 147 21.30 2.43 0.42
CA CYS A 147 20.60 1.20 0.06
C CYS A 147 19.45 1.49 -0.94
N PRO A 148 18.84 0.45 -1.53
CA PRO A 148 17.65 0.59 -2.34
C PRO A 148 16.48 1.23 -1.58
N VAL A 149 15.66 2.01 -2.30
CA VAL A 149 14.45 2.64 -1.77
C VAL A 149 13.24 2.22 -2.57
N VAL A 150 12.23 1.72 -1.89
CA VAL A 150 10.88 1.57 -2.44
C VAL A 150 10.06 2.80 -2.05
N ASP A 151 9.78 3.63 -3.04
CA ASP A 151 8.99 4.85 -2.88
C ASP A 151 7.51 4.57 -3.16
N VAL A 152 6.70 4.65 -2.12
CA VAL A 152 5.23 4.44 -2.18
C VAL A 152 4.49 5.77 -2.28
N GLY A 153 5.20 6.88 -2.07
CA GLY A 153 4.63 8.21 -2.06
C GLY A 153 4.00 8.59 -3.40
N ILE A 154 2.84 9.25 -3.34
CA ILE A 154 2.17 9.83 -4.50
C ILE A 154 1.84 11.29 -4.16
N ASN A 155 2.57 12.21 -4.78
CA ASN A 155 2.43 13.64 -4.52
C ASN A 155 2.34 14.41 -5.84
N PHE A 156 1.74 15.59 -5.83
CA PHE A 156 1.71 16.50 -6.96
C PHE A 156 2.55 17.75 -6.66
N VAL A 157 3.57 18.00 -7.49
CA VAL A 157 4.40 19.19 -7.43
C VAL A 157 4.45 19.80 -8.83
N ASP A 158 4.05 21.04 -8.97
CA ASP A 158 4.01 21.78 -10.26
C ASP A 158 3.28 20.99 -11.37
N GLY A 159 2.17 20.34 -11.04
CA GLY A 159 1.36 19.54 -11.98
C GLY A 159 1.99 18.20 -12.37
N LYS A 160 3.10 17.81 -11.77
CA LYS A 160 3.76 16.51 -11.99
C LYS A 160 3.59 15.58 -10.80
N LEU A 161 3.43 14.29 -11.11
CA LEU A 161 3.42 13.25 -10.10
C LEU A 161 4.86 12.95 -9.65
N VAL A 162 5.10 13.02 -8.34
CA VAL A 162 6.41 12.74 -7.74
C VAL A 162 6.25 11.86 -6.49
N GLY A 163 7.32 11.18 -6.11
CA GLY A 163 7.38 10.37 -4.90
C GLY A 163 7.79 11.15 -3.64
N ASP A 164 7.94 10.41 -2.56
CA ASP A 164 8.53 10.89 -1.32
C ASP A 164 10.06 11.04 -1.43
N CYS A 165 10.65 10.44 -2.46
CA CYS A 165 12.07 10.49 -2.79
C CYS A 165 12.25 10.74 -4.30
N TYR A 166 12.46 11.97 -4.71
CA TYR A 166 12.67 12.34 -6.10
C TYR A 166 13.93 13.23 -6.25
N ASN A 167 14.36 13.51 -7.49
CA ASN A 167 15.65 14.16 -7.78
C ASN A 167 16.84 13.40 -7.15
N THR A 168 16.91 12.10 -7.42
CA THR A 168 17.79 11.16 -6.73
C THR A 168 18.98 10.75 -7.59
N ASP A 169 19.74 11.69 -8.12
CA ASP A 169 20.87 11.41 -9.00
C ASP A 169 21.74 10.26 -8.48
N GLY A 170 21.72 9.12 -9.19
CA GLY A 170 22.48 7.92 -8.87
C GLY A 170 21.94 7.02 -7.74
N ARG A 171 20.80 7.31 -7.14
CA ARG A 171 20.17 6.46 -6.12
C ARG A 171 19.32 5.36 -6.76
N ASN A 172 19.31 4.19 -6.12
CA ASN A 172 18.45 3.08 -6.52
C ASN A 172 17.07 3.24 -5.88
N VAL A 173 16.18 3.96 -6.55
CA VAL A 173 14.82 4.29 -6.06
C VAL A 173 13.79 3.85 -7.08
N THR A 174 12.70 3.21 -6.63
CA THR A 174 11.58 2.89 -7.53
C THR A 174 10.96 4.17 -8.11
N PRO A 175 10.66 4.21 -9.41
CA PRO A 175 10.16 5.43 -10.04
C PRO A 175 8.73 5.77 -9.61
N VAL A 176 8.42 7.08 -9.56
CA VAL A 176 7.06 7.61 -9.42
C VAL A 176 6.85 8.67 -10.51
N PRO A 177 5.93 8.46 -11.46
CA PRO A 177 5.08 7.27 -11.67
C PRO A 177 5.83 6.06 -12.26
N GLY A 178 5.16 4.90 -12.31
CA GLY A 178 5.67 3.71 -13.02
C GLY A 178 6.32 2.65 -12.11
N GLY A 179 6.33 2.88 -10.80
CA GLY A 179 6.80 1.91 -9.78
C GLY A 179 5.66 1.22 -9.04
N VAL A 180 5.59 1.44 -7.73
CA VAL A 180 4.68 0.73 -6.81
C VAL A 180 3.21 0.75 -7.24
N GLY A 181 2.71 1.83 -7.82
CA GLY A 181 1.33 1.88 -8.30
C GLY A 181 0.98 0.85 -9.38
N LEU A 182 1.96 0.39 -10.17
CA LEU A 182 1.77 -0.72 -11.12
C LEU A 182 1.69 -2.06 -10.39
N LEU A 183 2.52 -2.25 -9.38
CA LEU A 183 2.54 -3.47 -8.55
C LEU A 183 1.22 -3.63 -7.79
N THR A 184 0.70 -2.53 -7.21
CA THR A 184 -0.60 -2.52 -6.55
C THR A 184 -1.72 -2.99 -7.48
N ARG A 185 -1.77 -2.47 -8.71
CA ARG A 185 -2.79 -2.86 -9.69
C ARG A 185 -2.65 -4.32 -10.13
N LEU A 186 -1.42 -4.80 -10.32
CA LEU A 186 -1.17 -6.20 -10.66
C LEU A 186 -1.66 -7.12 -9.53
N THR A 187 -1.26 -6.85 -8.30
CA THR A 187 -1.65 -7.66 -7.14
C THR A 187 -3.16 -7.63 -6.91
N LEU A 188 -3.80 -6.48 -7.12
CA LEU A 188 -5.25 -6.38 -7.03
C LEU A 188 -5.95 -7.32 -8.04
N LEU A 189 -5.47 -7.36 -9.29
CA LEU A 189 -6.00 -8.28 -10.30
C LEU A 189 -5.75 -9.74 -9.93
N GLU A 190 -4.57 -10.06 -9.38
CA GLU A 190 -4.27 -11.42 -8.88
C GLU A 190 -5.21 -11.81 -7.74
N ASN A 191 -5.50 -10.90 -6.80
CA ASN A 191 -6.45 -11.15 -5.72
C ASN A 191 -7.88 -11.38 -6.24
N VAL A 192 -8.32 -10.65 -7.28
CA VAL A 192 -9.62 -10.89 -7.93
C VAL A 192 -9.68 -12.30 -8.54
N VAL A 193 -8.64 -12.72 -9.24
CA VAL A 193 -8.57 -14.08 -9.82
C VAL A 193 -8.63 -15.13 -8.69
N LYS A 194 -7.85 -14.97 -7.64
CA LYS A 194 -7.86 -15.86 -6.48
C LYS A 194 -9.23 -15.90 -5.78
N ALA A 195 -9.89 -14.73 -5.63
CA ALA A 195 -11.23 -14.68 -5.06
C ALA A 195 -12.21 -15.54 -5.86
N LYS A 196 -12.16 -15.42 -7.19
CA LYS A 196 -13.00 -16.23 -8.11
C LYS A 196 -12.68 -17.72 -7.99
N GLU A 197 -11.41 -18.11 -7.97
CA GLU A 197 -10.99 -19.52 -7.92
C GLU A 197 -11.32 -20.19 -6.59
N MET A 198 -11.27 -19.45 -5.49
CA MET A 198 -11.43 -20.00 -4.14
C MET A 198 -12.86 -19.94 -3.61
N TYR A 199 -13.64 -18.96 -4.06
CA TYR A 199 -14.94 -18.63 -3.47
C TYR A 199 -16.07 -18.38 -4.49
N GLY A 200 -15.78 -18.36 -5.80
CA GLY A 200 -16.72 -18.10 -6.88
C GLY A 200 -17.51 -19.30 -7.39
#